data_f965dba21e26a077b309f65c5424db3f
#
_entry.id   f965dba21e26a077b309f65c5424db3f
#
_cell.length_a   1.000
_cell.length_b   1.000
_cell.length_c   1.000
_cell.angle_alpha   90.00
_cell.angle_beta   90.00
_cell.angle_gamma   90.00
#
_symmetry.space_group_name_H-M   'P 1'
#
loop_
_entity.id
_entity.type
_entity.pdbx_description
1 polymer ?
#
loop_
_entity_poly.entity_id
_entity_poly.type
_entity_poly.pdbx_seq_one_letter_code
_entity_poly.pdbx_strand_id
1 'polypeptide(L)'
;VITNKTISGKETIDAKGLVVAPGFIDGHQHCIEPYEYRLMLRDGRTTILDTEIGAHGPKLNEWYKRREGKAPLNFGVAVAHEFARAEVLDGFKDWKYLYSPDAGQSRLTKEGWSKTRPTLEQGNQILALIDQGLQQGGLGIGSTVGYMRAGVSAREIFELQKLGGRYGRFISMHFRYTPGDDTGETNGIQEMLANAAALGTPAIASHFNNPGYNMVHELLVRMREKGYNVWGEIYPYAAGSTALNAVFLEPEVWVKALGNKYEDTLQDVATGEFYTQKSREEMLKKEPTRLVIVYKIQESAIVDWIKMPGVAIGSDGMPLIPDDNLTWDTPYEDLPNTHPRTSGAFAKVLRLARENNIPLMQAVSMTSY
;
A
#
# COMPACT_ATOMS: atom_id res chain seq x y z
N VAL A 1 -27.12 0.96 -17.86
CA VAL A 1 -27.43 0.63 -19.27
C VAL A 1 -26.72 1.63 -20.14
N ILE A 2 -25.92 1.16 -21.11
CA ILE A 2 -25.35 1.99 -22.17
C ILE A 2 -26.24 1.81 -23.40
N THR A 3 -26.83 2.90 -23.94
CA THR A 3 -27.76 2.83 -25.05
C THR A 3 -27.73 4.11 -25.86
N ASN A 4 -28.02 3.99 -27.16
CA ASN A 4 -28.24 5.13 -28.07
C ASN A 4 -29.73 5.59 -28.08
N LYS A 5 -30.60 4.92 -27.33
CA LYS A 5 -32.01 5.27 -27.26
C LYS A 5 -32.22 6.37 -26.21
N THR A 6 -33.14 7.28 -26.49
CA THR A 6 -33.64 8.24 -25.48
C THR A 6 -34.33 7.47 -24.37
N ILE A 7 -33.85 7.64 -23.15
CA ILE A 7 -34.43 7.06 -21.94
C ILE A 7 -34.76 8.20 -20.97
N SER A 8 -35.79 8.02 -20.15
CA SER A 8 -36.10 8.94 -19.05
C SER A 8 -35.48 8.44 -17.76
N GLY A 9 -34.98 9.36 -16.92
CA GLY A 9 -34.49 9.09 -15.58
C GLY A 9 -35.13 10.00 -14.54
N LYS A 10 -34.94 9.69 -13.27
CA LYS A 10 -35.33 10.60 -12.19
C LYS A 10 -34.56 11.92 -12.22
N GLU A 11 -33.32 11.82 -12.67
CA GLU A 11 -32.39 12.93 -12.82
C GLU A 11 -31.62 12.76 -14.13
N THR A 12 -31.29 13.87 -14.76
CA THR A 12 -30.52 13.90 -16.01
C THR A 12 -29.31 14.81 -15.81
N ILE A 13 -28.12 14.30 -16.07
CA ILE A 13 -26.87 15.07 -16.03
C ILE A 13 -26.43 15.31 -17.45
N ASP A 14 -26.28 16.57 -17.87
CA ASP A 14 -25.70 16.91 -19.17
C ASP A 14 -24.19 16.72 -19.15
N ALA A 15 -23.71 15.69 -19.85
CA ALA A 15 -22.31 15.38 -19.99
C ALA A 15 -21.76 15.72 -21.39
N LYS A 16 -22.41 16.62 -22.13
CA LYS A 16 -21.97 17.02 -23.48
C LYS A 16 -20.55 17.53 -23.47
N GLY A 17 -19.69 16.93 -24.30
CA GLY A 17 -18.26 17.26 -24.40
C GLY A 17 -17.39 16.64 -23.28
N LEU A 18 -17.98 15.86 -22.40
CA LEU A 18 -17.27 15.14 -21.33
C LEU A 18 -17.19 13.64 -21.64
N VAL A 19 -16.22 12.98 -21.02
CA VAL A 19 -16.12 11.52 -21.01
C VAL A 19 -16.76 10.99 -19.73
N VAL A 20 -17.72 10.09 -19.87
CA VAL A 20 -18.29 9.34 -18.75
C VAL A 20 -17.57 8.01 -18.65
N ALA A 21 -16.89 7.79 -17.54
CA ALA A 21 -16.12 6.58 -17.27
C ALA A 21 -16.62 5.90 -15.98
N PRO A 22 -16.29 4.61 -15.75
CA PRO A 22 -16.48 4.01 -14.43
C PRO A 22 -15.73 4.82 -13.36
N GLY A 23 -16.24 4.83 -12.15
CA GLY A 23 -15.52 5.41 -11.02
C GLY A 23 -14.23 4.61 -10.76
N PHE A 24 -13.20 5.31 -10.28
CA PHE A 24 -11.89 4.70 -10.09
C PHE A 24 -11.88 3.76 -8.89
N ILE A 25 -11.05 2.72 -8.99
CA ILE A 25 -10.83 1.69 -7.97
C ILE A 25 -9.40 1.86 -7.46
N ASP A 26 -9.26 2.25 -6.22
CA ASP A 26 -7.97 2.31 -5.53
C ASP A 26 -7.76 1.02 -4.73
N GLY A 27 -6.89 0.17 -5.23
CA GLY A 27 -6.58 -1.12 -4.60
C GLY A 27 -5.61 -1.00 -3.43
N HIS A 28 -5.00 0.18 -3.22
CA HIS A 28 -3.95 0.35 -2.24
C HIS A 28 -4.01 1.74 -1.61
N GLN A 29 -4.57 1.82 -0.42
CA GLN A 29 -4.61 3.05 0.36
C GLN A 29 -4.76 2.74 1.86
N HIS A 30 -4.21 3.59 2.71
CA HIS A 30 -4.13 3.38 4.16
C HIS A 30 -4.98 4.35 4.98
N CYS A 31 -5.92 5.04 4.33
CA CYS A 31 -6.78 5.99 5.02
C CYS A 31 -7.74 5.27 5.97
N ILE A 32 -7.81 5.77 7.18
CA ILE A 32 -8.48 5.10 8.29
C ILE A 32 -9.83 5.78 8.60
N GLU A 33 -9.85 7.11 8.52
CA GLU A 33 -10.98 7.91 8.98
C GLU A 33 -11.93 8.28 7.85
N PRO A 34 -13.26 8.30 8.10
CA PRO A 34 -14.24 8.59 7.06
C PRO A 34 -14.08 9.96 6.38
N TYR A 35 -13.57 10.97 7.07
CA TYR A 35 -13.36 12.30 6.48
C TYR A 35 -12.28 12.32 5.38
N GLU A 36 -11.36 11.37 5.40
CA GLU A 36 -10.34 11.20 4.36
C GLU A 36 -10.95 10.78 3.03
N TYR A 37 -12.11 10.13 3.04
CA TYR A 37 -12.81 9.67 1.82
C TYR A 37 -13.21 10.82 0.89
N ARG A 38 -13.36 12.04 1.42
CA ARG A 38 -13.58 13.23 0.59
C ARG A 38 -12.45 13.48 -0.39
N LEU A 39 -11.21 13.26 0.07
CA LEU A 39 -10.02 13.43 -0.76
C LEU A 39 -10.03 12.44 -1.92
N MET A 40 -10.49 11.24 -1.67
CA MET A 40 -10.55 10.18 -2.66
C MET A 40 -11.67 10.40 -3.66
N LEU A 41 -12.85 10.83 -3.21
CA LEU A 41 -13.95 11.20 -4.09
C LEU A 41 -13.58 12.35 -5.03
N ARG A 42 -12.85 13.35 -4.56
CA ARG A 42 -12.35 14.46 -5.39
C ARG A 42 -11.36 13.99 -6.47
N ASP A 43 -10.63 12.90 -6.22
CA ASP A 43 -9.73 12.26 -7.18
C ASP A 43 -10.45 11.24 -8.10
N GLY A 44 -11.78 11.16 -8.01
CA GLY A 44 -12.63 10.28 -8.86
C GLY A 44 -12.71 8.83 -8.38
N ARG A 45 -12.19 8.50 -7.21
CA ARG A 45 -12.27 7.14 -6.64
C ARG A 45 -13.65 6.88 -6.04
N THR A 46 -14.27 5.79 -6.42
CA THR A 46 -15.56 5.32 -5.92
C THR A 46 -15.48 4.00 -5.17
N THR A 47 -14.31 3.37 -5.25
CA THR A 47 -13.97 2.15 -4.49
C THR A 47 -12.57 2.28 -3.93
N ILE A 48 -12.42 2.00 -2.65
CA ILE A 48 -11.12 2.02 -1.95
C ILE A 48 -10.89 0.71 -1.21
N LEU A 49 -9.68 0.20 -1.35
CA LEU A 49 -9.26 -1.04 -0.69
C LEU A 49 -7.93 -0.82 0.02
N ASP A 50 -7.80 -1.30 1.24
CA ASP A 50 -6.48 -1.47 1.86
C ASP A 50 -6.04 -2.91 1.70
N THR A 51 -5.19 -3.16 0.71
CA THR A 51 -4.72 -4.51 0.41
C THR A 51 -3.35 -4.82 0.98
N GLU A 52 -2.57 -3.82 1.41
CA GLU A 52 -1.20 -4.02 1.88
C GLU A 52 -1.10 -4.10 3.41
N ILE A 53 -1.51 -3.08 4.15
CA ILE A 53 -1.52 -3.12 5.62
C ILE A 53 -2.71 -3.95 6.08
N GLY A 54 -3.90 -3.57 5.69
CA GLY A 54 -5.10 -4.28 6.04
C GLY A 54 -5.64 -3.96 7.45
N ALA A 55 -6.53 -4.82 7.94
CA ALA A 55 -7.12 -4.70 9.26
C ALA A 55 -6.85 -5.95 10.13
N HIS A 56 -6.93 -5.78 11.44
CA HIS A 56 -6.70 -6.86 12.40
C HIS A 56 -7.75 -7.96 12.25
N GLY A 57 -7.29 -9.20 12.01
CA GLY A 57 -8.15 -10.32 11.67
C GLY A 57 -9.33 -10.53 12.62
N PRO A 58 -9.12 -10.71 13.94
CA PRO A 58 -10.21 -10.90 14.90
C PRO A 58 -11.23 -9.75 14.96
N LYS A 59 -10.85 -8.55 14.52
CA LYS A 59 -11.69 -7.33 14.54
C LYS A 59 -12.17 -6.87 13.18
N LEU A 60 -12.06 -7.70 12.15
CA LEU A 60 -12.41 -7.32 10.79
C LEU A 60 -13.90 -6.96 10.66
N ASN A 61 -14.78 -7.68 11.32
CA ASN A 61 -16.22 -7.35 11.36
C ASN A 61 -16.48 -5.97 11.98
N GLU A 62 -15.72 -5.57 13.00
CA GLU A 62 -15.83 -4.23 13.59
C GLU A 62 -15.36 -3.16 12.61
N TRP A 63 -14.31 -3.44 11.85
CA TRP A 63 -13.81 -2.55 10.81
C TRP A 63 -14.88 -2.27 9.74
N TYR A 64 -15.58 -3.31 9.26
CA TYR A 64 -16.69 -3.17 8.32
C TYR A 64 -17.88 -2.40 8.93
N LYS A 65 -18.32 -2.76 10.12
CA LYS A 65 -19.47 -2.11 10.80
C LYS A 65 -19.26 -0.62 11.06
N ARG A 66 -18.03 -0.18 11.27
CA ARG A 66 -17.72 1.25 11.43
C ARG A 66 -17.98 2.06 10.15
N ARG A 67 -17.97 1.45 9.00
CA ARG A 67 -18.07 2.05 7.66
C ARG A 67 -19.42 1.82 7.00
N GLU A 68 -20.08 0.74 7.33
CA GLU A 68 -21.37 0.37 6.76
C GLU A 68 -22.41 1.47 6.99
N GLY A 69 -23.04 1.94 5.88
CA GLY A 69 -24.01 3.04 5.88
C GLY A 69 -23.42 4.42 6.18
N LYS A 70 -22.11 4.57 6.35
CA LYS A 70 -21.42 5.82 6.65
C LYS A 70 -20.40 6.22 5.59
N ALA A 71 -19.76 5.26 4.94
CA ALA A 71 -18.81 5.54 3.89
C ALA A 71 -19.54 5.95 2.60
N PRO A 72 -19.15 7.05 1.95
CA PRO A 72 -19.79 7.55 0.73
C PRO A 72 -19.29 6.83 -0.54
N LEU A 73 -18.46 5.82 -0.40
CA LEU A 73 -17.85 5.02 -1.47
C LEU A 73 -17.78 3.54 -1.07
N ASN A 74 -17.50 2.67 -2.04
CA ASN A 74 -17.27 1.26 -1.75
C ASN A 74 -15.93 1.08 -1.03
N PHE A 75 -15.87 0.12 -0.11
CA PHE A 75 -14.67 -0.13 0.68
C PHE A 75 -14.45 -1.62 0.91
N GLY A 76 -13.20 -1.98 1.16
CA GLY A 76 -12.80 -3.33 1.51
C GLY A 76 -11.40 -3.35 2.09
N VAL A 77 -11.04 -4.46 2.74
CA VAL A 77 -9.76 -4.56 3.44
C VAL A 77 -9.20 -5.98 3.42
N ALA A 78 -7.89 -6.09 3.30
CA ALA A 78 -7.16 -7.32 3.54
C ALA A 78 -6.98 -7.58 5.05
N VAL A 79 -6.59 -8.80 5.39
CA VAL A 79 -6.22 -9.14 6.77
C VAL A 79 -4.75 -8.81 7.01
N ALA A 80 -4.48 -8.06 8.05
CA ALA A 80 -3.15 -7.52 8.36
C ALA A 80 -2.22 -8.56 8.97
N HIS A 81 -1.13 -8.89 8.29
CA HIS A 81 -0.05 -9.71 8.83
C HIS A 81 0.67 -9.02 9.99
N GLU A 82 0.96 -7.72 9.86
CA GLU A 82 1.62 -6.93 10.92
C GLU A 82 0.85 -6.98 12.24
N PHE A 83 -0.47 -6.78 12.21
CA PHE A 83 -1.29 -6.81 13.42
C PHE A 83 -1.28 -8.18 14.09
N ALA A 84 -1.32 -9.26 13.30
CA ALA A 84 -1.24 -10.61 13.85
C ALA A 84 0.12 -10.86 14.53
N ARG A 85 1.21 -10.36 13.94
CA ARG A 85 2.55 -10.43 14.55
C ARG A 85 2.64 -9.59 15.81
N ALA A 86 2.13 -8.34 15.79
CA ALA A 86 2.15 -7.46 16.93
C ALA A 86 1.34 -8.04 18.11
N GLU A 87 0.20 -8.67 17.84
CA GLU A 87 -0.58 -9.34 18.90
C GLU A 87 0.18 -10.51 19.51
N VAL A 88 0.76 -11.39 18.69
CA VAL A 88 1.40 -12.62 19.17
C VAL A 88 2.76 -12.36 19.81
N LEU A 89 3.54 -11.43 19.26
CA LEU A 89 4.94 -11.23 19.67
C LEU A 89 5.10 -10.11 20.71
N ASP A 90 4.26 -9.07 20.67
CA ASP A 90 4.31 -7.91 21.57
C ASP A 90 3.10 -7.82 22.51
N GLY A 91 2.08 -8.68 22.33
CA GLY A 91 0.89 -8.72 23.19
C GLY A 91 -0.14 -7.62 22.92
N PHE A 92 -0.05 -6.90 21.81
CA PHE A 92 -0.95 -5.78 21.50
C PHE A 92 -2.18 -6.24 20.71
N LYS A 93 -3.34 -5.74 21.14
CA LYS A 93 -4.66 -6.07 20.55
C LYS A 93 -5.40 -4.85 20.01
N ASP A 94 -4.85 -3.66 20.13
CA ASP A 94 -5.44 -2.43 19.61
C ASP A 94 -4.88 -2.14 18.21
N TRP A 95 -5.77 -1.91 17.22
CA TRP A 95 -5.39 -1.57 15.86
C TRP A 95 -4.59 -0.25 15.76
N LYS A 96 -4.77 0.68 16.71
CA LYS A 96 -4.00 1.93 16.79
C LYS A 96 -2.53 1.69 17.15
N TYR A 97 -2.20 0.50 17.63
CA TYR A 97 -0.84 0.19 18.08
C TYR A 97 0.22 0.46 17.02
N LEU A 98 0.00 0.05 15.77
CA LEU A 98 1.01 0.23 14.70
C LEU A 98 1.35 1.70 14.42
N TYR A 99 0.48 2.61 14.80
CA TYR A 99 0.67 4.05 14.68
C TYR A 99 1.10 4.71 16.00
N SER A 100 1.29 3.93 17.05
CA SER A 100 1.67 4.41 18.37
C SER A 100 3.19 4.57 18.50
N PRO A 101 3.68 5.39 19.45
CA PRO A 101 5.09 5.45 19.82
C PRO A 101 5.64 4.08 20.24
N ASP A 102 4.84 3.24 20.90
CA ASP A 102 5.24 1.89 21.36
C ASP A 102 5.55 0.97 20.18
N ALA A 103 4.75 1.00 19.12
CA ALA A 103 5.05 0.26 17.88
C ALA A 103 6.31 0.77 17.22
N GLY A 104 6.51 2.10 17.21
CA GLY A 104 7.74 2.71 16.74
C GLY A 104 8.96 2.21 17.52
N GLN A 105 8.86 2.17 18.83
CA GLN A 105 9.91 1.64 19.69
C GLN A 105 10.16 0.15 19.46
N SER A 106 9.11 -0.66 19.33
CA SER A 106 9.21 -2.09 19.02
C SER A 106 9.94 -2.34 17.70
N ARG A 107 9.72 -1.52 16.67
CA ARG A 107 10.48 -1.59 15.40
C ARG A 107 11.99 -1.35 15.59
N LEU A 108 12.38 -0.53 16.55
CA LEU A 108 13.79 -0.21 16.83
C LEU A 108 14.47 -1.29 17.65
N THR A 109 13.74 -2.07 18.47
CA THR A 109 14.32 -3.13 19.31
C THR A 109 14.57 -4.42 18.52
N LYS A 110 15.41 -5.31 19.06
CA LYS A 110 15.63 -6.65 18.48
C LYS A 110 14.50 -7.63 18.80
N GLU A 111 13.72 -7.34 19.82
CA GLU A 111 12.70 -8.24 20.38
C GLU A 111 11.29 -7.88 19.93
N GLY A 112 11.14 -6.79 19.14
CA GLY A 112 9.86 -6.33 18.64
C GLY A 112 9.32 -7.19 17.48
N TRP A 113 8.01 -7.09 17.27
CA TRP A 113 7.24 -7.83 16.28
C TRP A 113 7.84 -7.82 14.85
N SER A 114 8.54 -6.75 14.49
CA SER A 114 9.14 -6.60 13.15
C SER A 114 10.48 -7.36 13.00
N LYS A 115 11.19 -7.63 14.09
CA LYS A 115 12.54 -8.22 14.08
C LYS A 115 12.60 -9.63 14.68
N THR A 116 11.64 -10.01 15.52
CA THR A 116 11.60 -11.32 16.18
C THR A 116 11.12 -12.39 15.22
N ARG A 117 11.86 -13.47 15.09
CA ARG A 117 11.41 -14.68 14.40
C ARG A 117 10.48 -15.47 15.33
N PRO A 118 9.25 -15.74 14.92
CA PRO A 118 8.32 -16.50 15.74
C PRO A 118 8.79 -17.94 15.91
N THR A 119 8.50 -18.53 17.08
CA THR A 119 8.55 -19.98 17.26
C THR A 119 7.48 -20.64 16.37
N LEU A 120 7.51 -21.96 16.23
CA LEU A 120 6.49 -22.69 15.49
C LEU A 120 5.07 -22.44 16.04
N GLU A 121 4.95 -22.43 17.39
CA GLU A 121 3.67 -22.17 18.06
C GLU A 121 3.17 -20.74 17.79
N GLN A 122 4.04 -19.74 17.95
CA GLN A 122 3.72 -18.34 17.64
C GLN A 122 3.35 -18.17 16.15
N GLY A 123 4.06 -18.82 15.24
CA GLY A 123 3.72 -18.81 13.81
C GLY A 123 2.32 -19.40 13.55
N ASN A 124 1.95 -20.47 14.21
CA ASN A 124 0.60 -21.03 14.13
C ASN A 124 -0.47 -20.09 14.71
N GLN A 125 -0.16 -19.38 15.79
CA GLN A 125 -1.05 -18.36 16.35
C GLN A 125 -1.25 -17.19 15.39
N ILE A 126 -0.18 -16.69 14.75
CA ILE A 126 -0.25 -15.65 13.72
C ILE A 126 -1.17 -16.11 12.57
N LEU A 127 -0.97 -17.30 12.06
CA LEU A 127 -1.83 -17.87 10.99
C LEU A 127 -3.29 -17.99 11.43
N ALA A 128 -3.56 -18.40 12.68
CA ALA A 128 -4.91 -18.52 13.21
C ALA A 128 -5.64 -17.15 13.30
N LEU A 129 -4.94 -16.08 13.68
CA LEU A 129 -5.51 -14.73 13.69
C LEU A 129 -5.85 -14.25 12.28
N ILE A 130 -5.01 -14.57 11.30
CA ILE A 130 -5.26 -14.23 9.90
C ILE A 130 -6.42 -15.04 9.33
N ASP A 131 -6.48 -16.33 9.65
CA ASP A 131 -7.58 -17.23 9.27
C ASP A 131 -8.94 -16.69 9.76
N GLN A 132 -9.02 -16.23 11.01
CA GLN A 132 -10.22 -15.58 11.54
C GLN A 132 -10.66 -14.36 10.71
N GLY A 133 -9.71 -13.53 10.27
CA GLY A 133 -10.00 -12.39 9.42
C GLY A 133 -10.51 -12.79 8.03
N LEU A 134 -9.93 -13.82 7.42
CA LEU A 134 -10.40 -14.34 6.13
C LEU A 134 -11.81 -14.90 6.24
N GLN A 135 -12.14 -15.61 7.34
CA GLN A 135 -13.50 -16.09 7.63
C GLN A 135 -14.50 -14.93 7.81
N GLN A 136 -14.06 -13.78 8.32
CA GLN A 136 -14.88 -12.58 8.49
C GLN A 136 -15.01 -11.74 7.21
N GLY A 137 -14.49 -12.19 6.06
CA GLY A 137 -14.66 -11.52 4.77
C GLY A 137 -13.46 -10.68 4.34
N GLY A 138 -12.27 -10.91 4.92
CA GLY A 138 -11.03 -10.31 4.43
C GLY A 138 -10.82 -10.58 2.94
N LEU A 139 -10.49 -9.55 2.16
CA LEU A 139 -10.33 -9.66 0.71
C LEU A 139 -9.12 -10.51 0.31
N GLY A 140 -8.12 -10.55 1.17
CA GLY A 140 -6.86 -11.24 1.00
C GLY A 140 -6.01 -11.07 2.26
N ILE A 141 -4.71 -11.26 2.12
CA ILE A 141 -3.72 -11.04 3.18
C ILE A 141 -2.84 -9.88 2.78
N GLY A 142 -2.77 -8.84 3.60
CA GLY A 142 -1.85 -7.73 3.45
C GLY A 142 -0.57 -7.99 4.25
N SER A 143 0.60 -7.76 3.67
CA SER A 143 1.86 -8.02 4.34
C SER A 143 2.95 -7.02 3.97
N THR A 144 3.41 -6.27 4.94
CA THR A 144 4.47 -5.27 4.81
C THR A 144 5.85 -5.87 5.13
N VAL A 145 6.20 -6.97 4.45
CA VAL A 145 7.44 -7.74 4.71
C VAL A 145 8.70 -6.88 4.67
N GLY A 146 8.72 -5.84 3.83
CA GLY A 146 9.84 -4.90 3.75
C GLY A 146 10.20 -4.24 5.08
N TYR A 147 9.19 -4.00 5.94
CA TYR A 147 9.37 -3.45 7.29
C TYR A 147 9.73 -4.52 8.33
N MET A 148 9.49 -5.79 8.02
CA MET A 148 9.68 -6.95 8.91
C MET A 148 10.74 -7.92 8.37
N ARG A 149 11.58 -7.50 7.43
CA ARG A 149 12.48 -8.40 6.69
C ARG A 149 13.37 -9.30 7.54
N ALA A 150 13.78 -8.83 8.72
CA ALA A 150 14.61 -9.61 9.64
C ALA A 150 13.82 -10.66 10.44
N GLY A 151 12.55 -10.35 10.75
CA GLY A 151 11.69 -11.19 11.58
C GLY A 151 10.86 -12.21 10.80
N VAL A 152 10.52 -11.92 9.55
CA VAL A 152 9.68 -12.81 8.73
C VAL A 152 10.53 -13.81 7.96
N SER A 153 10.27 -15.09 8.13
CA SER A 153 10.94 -16.15 7.37
C SER A 153 10.26 -16.43 6.03
N ALA A 154 11.00 -17.03 5.09
CA ALA A 154 10.42 -17.50 3.82
C ALA A 154 9.29 -18.52 4.05
N ARG A 155 9.41 -19.37 5.10
CA ARG A 155 8.36 -20.29 5.49
C ARG A 155 7.08 -19.57 5.92
N GLU A 156 7.20 -18.49 6.68
CA GLU A 156 6.05 -17.68 7.12
C GLU A 156 5.30 -17.12 5.93
N ILE A 157 5.99 -16.54 4.94
CA ILE A 157 5.37 -16.05 3.70
C ILE A 157 4.70 -17.18 2.93
N PHE A 158 5.36 -18.34 2.80
CA PHE A 158 4.80 -19.51 2.12
C PHE A 158 3.48 -19.97 2.79
N GLU A 159 3.45 -20.08 4.11
CA GLU A 159 2.25 -20.52 4.84
C GLU A 159 1.13 -19.46 4.76
N LEU A 160 1.45 -18.17 4.73
CA LEU A 160 0.46 -17.10 4.49
C LEU A 160 -0.17 -17.23 3.10
N GLN A 161 0.63 -17.40 2.06
CA GLN A 161 0.12 -17.57 0.70
C GLN A 161 -0.73 -18.84 0.58
N LYS A 162 -0.29 -19.93 1.19
CA LYS A 162 -1.05 -21.19 1.24
C LYS A 162 -2.37 -21.03 1.99
N LEU A 163 -2.40 -20.26 3.09
CA LEU A 163 -3.61 -19.96 3.82
C LEU A 163 -4.57 -19.12 2.97
N GLY A 164 -4.11 -18.03 2.35
CA GLY A 164 -4.93 -17.22 1.43
C GLY A 164 -5.50 -18.07 0.29
N GLY A 165 -4.70 -18.97 -0.27
CA GLY A 165 -5.10 -19.88 -1.34
C GLY A 165 -6.26 -20.82 -0.97
N ARG A 166 -6.41 -21.24 0.29
CA ARG A 166 -7.57 -22.05 0.74
C ARG A 166 -8.89 -21.32 0.57
N TYR A 167 -8.86 -19.99 0.60
CA TYR A 167 -10.03 -19.13 0.40
C TYR A 167 -10.13 -18.58 -1.02
N GLY A 168 -9.20 -18.94 -1.93
CA GLY A 168 -9.08 -18.32 -3.24
C GLY A 168 -8.74 -16.82 -3.15
N ARG A 169 -8.08 -16.40 -2.07
CA ARG A 169 -7.73 -15.01 -1.78
C ARG A 169 -6.25 -14.73 -2.04
N PHE A 170 -5.98 -13.48 -2.43
CA PHE A 170 -4.62 -13.04 -2.74
C PHE A 170 -3.78 -12.78 -1.48
N ILE A 171 -2.46 -12.73 -1.68
CA ILE A 171 -1.55 -11.96 -0.85
C ILE A 171 -1.14 -10.69 -1.59
N SER A 172 -1.16 -9.55 -0.90
CA SER A 172 -0.58 -8.29 -1.38
C SER A 172 0.63 -7.96 -0.52
N MET A 173 1.75 -7.62 -1.16
CA MET A 173 3.01 -7.58 -0.43
C MET A 173 3.87 -6.37 -0.76
N HIS A 174 4.25 -5.63 0.29
CA HIS A 174 5.44 -4.79 0.29
C HIS A 174 6.67 -5.68 0.43
N PHE A 175 7.47 -5.79 -0.61
CA PHE A 175 8.56 -6.76 -0.66
C PHE A 175 9.66 -6.49 0.37
N ARG A 176 10.32 -7.55 0.85
CA ARG A 176 11.46 -7.43 1.76
C ARG A 176 12.68 -6.79 1.08
N TYR A 177 12.84 -6.99 -0.23
CA TYR A 177 13.84 -6.37 -1.08
C TYR A 177 13.16 -5.94 -2.36
N THR A 178 13.46 -4.73 -2.82
CA THR A 178 13.10 -4.30 -4.16
C THR A 178 14.16 -4.81 -5.14
N PRO A 179 13.80 -5.13 -6.38
CA PRO A 179 14.77 -5.45 -7.40
C PRO A 179 15.56 -4.19 -7.75
N GLY A 180 16.53 -3.88 -6.91
CA GLY A 180 17.61 -2.96 -7.28
C GLY A 180 18.73 -3.79 -7.83
N ASP A 181 19.56 -3.17 -8.61
CA ASP A 181 20.69 -3.81 -9.26
C ASP A 181 21.59 -4.54 -8.26
N ASP A 182 22.00 -5.75 -8.59
CA ASP A 182 23.13 -6.51 -8.05
C ASP A 182 23.29 -6.63 -6.53
N THR A 183 22.20 -6.69 -5.77
CA THR A 183 22.33 -6.88 -4.32
C THR A 183 22.77 -8.30 -3.92
N GLY A 184 22.79 -9.26 -4.84
CA GLY A 184 23.11 -10.66 -4.55
C GLY A 184 22.09 -11.36 -3.62
N GLU A 185 21.06 -10.66 -3.20
CA GLU A 185 20.01 -11.18 -2.31
C GLU A 185 18.77 -11.61 -3.11
N THR A 186 18.04 -12.58 -2.56
CA THR A 186 16.78 -13.04 -3.16
C THR A 186 15.78 -11.89 -3.20
N ASN A 187 15.34 -11.56 -4.40
CA ASN A 187 14.34 -10.53 -4.61
C ASN A 187 12.98 -10.96 -4.04
N GLY A 188 12.36 -10.12 -3.23
CA GLY A 188 11.08 -10.41 -2.60
C GLY A 188 9.93 -10.66 -3.58
N ILE A 189 9.97 -10.09 -4.79
CA ILE A 189 8.98 -10.39 -5.83
C ILE A 189 9.12 -11.84 -6.32
N GLN A 190 10.34 -12.32 -6.52
CA GLN A 190 10.60 -13.69 -6.96
C GLN A 190 10.15 -14.69 -5.90
N GLU A 191 10.35 -14.41 -4.61
CA GLU A 191 9.83 -15.21 -3.50
C GLU A 191 8.29 -15.35 -3.58
N MET A 192 7.59 -14.23 -3.71
CA MET A 192 6.13 -14.21 -3.81
C MET A 192 5.62 -14.95 -5.04
N LEU A 193 6.23 -14.71 -6.21
CA LEU A 193 5.82 -15.33 -7.47
C LEU A 193 6.14 -16.83 -7.51
N ALA A 194 7.26 -17.26 -6.94
CA ALA A 194 7.60 -18.68 -6.83
C ALA A 194 6.57 -19.43 -5.97
N ASN A 195 6.18 -18.84 -4.84
CA ASN A 195 5.13 -19.40 -4.00
C ASN A 195 3.77 -19.39 -4.73
N ALA A 196 3.40 -18.30 -5.40
CA ALA A 196 2.16 -18.21 -6.18
C ALA A 196 2.09 -19.30 -7.27
N ALA A 197 3.20 -19.53 -7.98
CA ALA A 197 3.29 -20.58 -8.99
C ALA A 197 3.16 -21.99 -8.37
N ALA A 198 3.87 -22.26 -7.28
CA ALA A 198 3.84 -23.56 -6.62
C ALA A 198 2.49 -23.91 -5.97
N LEU A 199 1.78 -22.89 -5.48
CA LEU A 199 0.52 -23.04 -4.75
C LEU A 199 -0.72 -22.80 -5.63
N GLY A 200 -0.57 -22.23 -6.82
CA GLY A 200 -1.69 -21.78 -7.66
C GLY A 200 -2.50 -20.64 -7.04
N THR A 201 -1.86 -19.76 -6.24
CA THR A 201 -2.55 -18.72 -5.46
C THR A 201 -2.43 -17.36 -6.11
N PRO A 202 -3.46 -16.47 -5.99
CA PRO A 202 -3.36 -15.10 -6.46
C PRO A 202 -2.36 -14.29 -5.66
N ALA A 203 -1.68 -13.34 -6.32
CA ALA A 203 -0.75 -12.44 -5.65
C ALA A 203 -0.73 -11.05 -6.29
N ILE A 204 -0.50 -10.01 -5.47
CA ILE A 204 -0.39 -8.62 -5.88
C ILE A 204 0.97 -8.08 -5.45
N ALA A 205 1.72 -7.55 -6.42
CA ALA A 205 2.95 -6.83 -6.18
C ALA A 205 2.62 -5.37 -5.84
N SER A 206 2.68 -5.01 -4.56
CA SER A 206 2.40 -3.65 -4.11
C SER A 206 3.47 -2.69 -4.61
N HIS A 207 3.04 -1.49 -5.07
CA HIS A 207 3.87 -0.35 -5.49
C HIS A 207 5.24 -0.73 -6.04
N PHE A 208 5.29 -1.60 -7.06
CA PHE A 208 6.56 -2.07 -7.61
C PHE A 208 7.33 -1.01 -8.44
N ASN A 209 6.87 0.23 -8.44
CA ASN A 209 7.51 1.40 -9.05
C ASN A 209 8.79 1.82 -8.28
N ASN A 210 9.75 0.92 -8.24
CA ASN A 210 11.07 1.07 -7.64
C ASN A 210 12.16 0.80 -8.70
N PRO A 211 13.43 1.09 -8.44
CA PRO A 211 14.51 0.62 -9.31
C PRO A 211 14.34 -0.88 -9.62
N GLY A 212 14.49 -1.27 -10.88
CA GLY A 212 14.23 -2.64 -11.33
C GLY A 212 12.77 -2.96 -11.71
N TYR A 213 11.88 -1.98 -11.73
CA TYR A 213 10.46 -2.13 -12.08
C TYR A 213 10.21 -2.85 -13.43
N ASN A 214 11.12 -2.69 -14.40
CA ASN A 214 11.01 -3.36 -15.71
C ASN A 214 11.08 -4.89 -15.56
N MET A 215 11.97 -5.40 -14.72
CA MET A 215 12.07 -6.83 -14.46
C MET A 215 10.81 -7.34 -13.74
N VAL A 216 10.28 -6.59 -12.78
CA VAL A 216 9.05 -6.97 -12.08
C VAL A 216 7.89 -7.03 -13.07
N HIS A 217 7.74 -6.01 -13.92
CA HIS A 217 6.71 -6.00 -14.95
C HIS A 217 6.83 -7.21 -15.90
N GLU A 218 8.03 -7.51 -16.38
CA GLU A 218 8.29 -8.67 -17.24
C GLU A 218 7.89 -9.99 -16.54
N LEU A 219 8.27 -10.17 -15.28
CA LEU A 219 7.91 -11.35 -14.49
C LEU A 219 6.38 -11.50 -14.38
N LEU A 220 5.68 -10.41 -14.05
CA LEU A 220 4.22 -10.42 -13.93
C LEU A 220 3.54 -10.74 -15.27
N VAL A 221 4.01 -10.18 -16.38
CA VAL A 221 3.48 -10.48 -17.73
C VAL A 221 3.67 -11.95 -18.06
N ARG A 222 4.89 -12.48 -17.94
CA ARG A 222 5.20 -13.88 -18.24
C ARG A 222 4.42 -14.87 -17.36
N MET A 223 4.18 -14.51 -16.11
CA MET A 223 3.37 -15.34 -15.21
C MET A 223 1.91 -15.36 -15.64
N ARG A 224 1.33 -14.20 -16.01
CA ARG A 224 -0.05 -14.14 -16.52
C ARG A 224 -0.21 -14.90 -17.85
N GLU A 225 0.76 -14.81 -18.75
CA GLU A 225 0.77 -15.59 -20.02
C GLU A 225 0.73 -17.11 -19.76
N LYS A 226 1.25 -17.55 -18.63
CA LYS A 226 1.17 -18.95 -18.17
C LYS A 226 -0.11 -19.27 -17.38
N GLY A 227 -1.03 -18.33 -17.26
CA GLY A 227 -2.32 -18.50 -16.59
C GLY A 227 -2.32 -18.27 -15.07
N TYR A 228 -1.23 -17.76 -14.50
CA TYR A 228 -1.21 -17.40 -13.07
C TYR A 228 -1.94 -16.06 -12.82
N ASN A 229 -2.70 -16.01 -11.73
CA ASN A 229 -3.41 -14.82 -11.31
C ASN A 229 -2.50 -13.92 -10.47
N VAL A 230 -1.58 -13.22 -11.14
CA VAL A 230 -0.62 -12.32 -10.49
C VAL A 230 -0.69 -10.93 -11.11
N TRP A 231 -0.73 -9.90 -10.27
CA TRP A 231 -0.90 -8.51 -10.65
C TRP A 231 0.10 -7.62 -9.93
N GLY A 232 0.24 -6.40 -10.40
CA GLY A 232 1.06 -5.39 -9.75
C GLY A 232 0.43 -4.02 -9.91
N GLU A 233 0.73 -3.16 -8.96
CA GLU A 233 0.25 -1.79 -8.96
C GLU A 233 1.40 -0.80 -8.72
N ILE A 234 1.17 0.42 -9.15
CA ILE A 234 2.08 1.55 -9.04
C ILE A 234 1.32 2.80 -8.60
N TYR A 235 2.00 3.77 -8.04
CA TYR A 235 1.50 5.14 -7.90
C TYR A 235 2.30 6.12 -8.78
N PRO A 236 1.68 7.20 -9.30
CA PRO A 236 2.29 8.09 -10.29
C PRO A 236 3.18 9.17 -9.65
N TYR A 237 4.06 8.78 -8.72
CA TYR A 237 4.98 9.69 -8.03
C TYR A 237 6.36 9.04 -7.88
N ALA A 238 7.39 9.85 -8.03
CA ALA A 238 8.79 9.42 -7.87
C ALA A 238 9.23 9.32 -6.40
N ALA A 239 8.44 9.85 -5.49
CA ALA A 239 8.67 9.76 -4.06
C ALA A 239 7.62 8.89 -3.38
N GLY A 240 8.03 8.15 -2.37
CA GLY A 240 7.18 7.44 -1.44
C GLY A 240 7.00 8.20 -0.13
N SER A 241 6.21 7.64 0.79
CA SER A 241 6.09 8.11 2.17
C SER A 241 6.11 6.93 3.11
N THR A 242 6.72 7.12 4.27
CA THR A 242 6.84 6.10 5.31
C THR A 242 7.10 6.74 6.67
N ALA A 243 7.19 5.92 7.72
CA ALA A 243 7.66 6.38 9.02
C ALA A 243 9.20 6.48 9.05
N LEU A 244 9.71 7.46 9.79
CA LEU A 244 11.16 7.76 9.90
C LEU A 244 11.99 6.56 10.39
N ASN A 245 11.37 5.66 11.17
CA ASN A 245 12.00 4.44 11.70
C ASN A 245 11.95 3.23 10.75
N ALA A 246 11.56 3.41 9.50
CA ALA A 246 11.58 2.32 8.52
C ALA A 246 12.98 1.73 8.40
N VAL A 247 13.08 0.39 8.45
CA VAL A 247 14.39 -0.30 8.50
C VAL A 247 15.26 -0.05 7.27
N PHE A 248 14.67 0.23 6.12
CA PHE A 248 15.43 0.56 4.91
C PHE A 248 16.00 1.98 4.92
N LEU A 249 15.57 2.85 5.85
CA LEU A 249 16.15 4.18 6.09
C LEU A 249 17.30 4.16 7.10
N GLU A 250 17.68 3.00 7.63
CA GLU A 250 18.87 2.87 8.47
C GLU A 250 20.14 3.23 7.67
N PRO A 251 21.14 3.90 8.28
CA PRO A 251 22.35 4.35 7.56
C PRO A 251 23.08 3.23 6.81
N GLU A 252 23.10 2.02 7.38
CA GLU A 252 23.74 0.84 6.75
C GLU A 252 23.05 0.45 5.43
N VAL A 253 21.73 0.68 5.33
CA VAL A 253 20.97 0.35 4.12
C VAL A 253 20.90 1.58 3.21
N TRP A 254 20.35 2.69 3.71
CA TRP A 254 20.03 3.85 2.88
C TRP A 254 21.26 4.55 2.33
N VAL A 255 22.25 4.76 3.21
CA VAL A 255 23.46 5.50 2.83
C VAL A 255 24.53 4.54 2.29
N LYS A 256 24.89 3.48 3.04
CA LYS A 256 26.04 2.65 2.65
C LYS A 256 25.71 1.66 1.53
N ALA A 257 24.58 0.96 1.61
CA ALA A 257 24.24 -0.04 0.60
C ALA A 257 23.61 0.58 -0.67
N LEU A 258 22.74 1.59 -0.54
CA LEU A 258 22.04 2.21 -1.66
C LEU A 258 22.69 3.50 -2.17
N GLY A 259 23.71 4.04 -1.48
CA GLY A 259 24.44 5.24 -1.89
C GLY A 259 23.64 6.55 -1.78
N ASN A 260 22.51 6.55 -1.10
CA ASN A 260 21.66 7.72 -0.94
C ASN A 260 22.19 8.68 0.14
N LYS A 261 21.78 9.93 0.07
CA LYS A 261 22.03 10.94 1.11
C LYS A 261 20.70 11.43 1.66
N TYR A 262 20.59 11.58 2.97
CA TYR A 262 19.35 12.08 3.59
C TYR A 262 19.02 13.49 3.13
N GLU A 263 20.03 14.31 2.94
CA GLU A 263 19.94 15.72 2.52
C GLU A 263 19.26 15.91 1.15
N ASP A 264 19.30 14.88 0.31
CA ASP A 264 18.75 14.92 -1.05
C ASP A 264 17.48 14.07 -1.18
N THR A 265 17.23 13.15 -0.25
CA THR A 265 16.25 12.08 -0.46
C THR A 265 15.24 11.91 0.66
N LEU A 266 15.44 12.50 1.84
CA LEU A 266 14.56 12.30 2.98
C LEU A 266 14.02 13.64 3.51
N GLN A 267 12.73 13.90 3.27
CA GLN A 267 12.09 15.17 3.59
C GLN A 267 11.03 14.98 4.70
N ASP A 268 10.99 15.89 5.66
CA ASP A 268 9.96 15.94 6.69
C ASP A 268 8.64 16.44 6.11
N VAL A 269 7.54 15.68 6.34
CA VAL A 269 6.22 16.03 5.79
C VAL A 269 5.66 17.32 6.39
N ALA A 270 5.90 17.58 7.66
CA ALA A 270 5.30 18.71 8.35
C ALA A 270 6.05 20.02 8.07
N THR A 271 7.39 19.96 7.99
CA THR A 271 8.23 21.18 7.82
C THR A 271 8.67 21.41 6.38
N GLY A 272 8.69 20.36 5.56
CA GLY A 272 9.25 20.40 4.21
C GLY A 272 10.79 20.44 4.16
N GLU A 273 11.47 20.33 5.29
CA GLU A 273 12.93 20.34 5.36
C GLU A 273 13.52 18.96 5.12
N PHE A 274 14.68 18.91 4.47
CA PHE A 274 15.44 17.67 4.30
C PHE A 274 16.26 17.35 5.54
N TYR A 275 16.31 16.06 5.87
CA TYR A 275 17.09 15.58 7.00
C TYR A 275 18.58 15.51 6.69
N THR A 276 19.40 15.85 7.67
CA THR A 276 20.78 15.39 7.77
C THR A 276 20.80 14.08 8.59
N GLN A 277 21.91 13.36 8.57
CA GLN A 277 22.04 12.19 9.45
C GLN A 277 21.78 12.58 10.92
N LYS A 278 22.36 13.71 11.38
CA LYS A 278 22.22 14.20 12.75
C LYS A 278 20.76 14.55 13.10
N SER A 279 20.09 15.34 12.27
CA SER A 279 18.70 15.74 12.54
C SER A 279 17.74 14.55 12.49
N ARG A 280 18.01 13.54 11.63
CA ARG A 280 17.27 12.28 11.61
C ARG A 280 17.43 11.50 12.93
N GLU A 281 18.66 11.37 13.43
CA GLU A 281 18.92 10.66 14.69
C GLU A 281 18.26 11.37 15.90
N GLU A 282 18.24 12.69 15.91
CA GLU A 282 17.55 13.49 16.92
C GLU A 282 16.03 13.30 16.85
N MET A 283 15.46 13.34 15.64
CA MET A 283 14.03 13.16 15.45
C MET A 283 13.58 11.72 15.74
N LEU A 284 14.37 10.70 15.40
CA LEU A 284 14.07 9.31 15.76
C LEU A 284 13.89 9.09 17.27
N LYS A 285 14.66 9.80 18.08
CA LYS A 285 14.52 9.73 19.56
C LYS A 285 13.26 10.40 20.05
N LYS A 286 12.81 11.46 19.36
CA LYS A 286 11.66 12.27 19.74
C LYS A 286 10.34 11.69 19.20
N GLU A 287 10.32 11.31 17.93
CA GLU A 287 9.13 10.90 17.21
C GLU A 287 9.49 9.86 16.12
N PRO A 288 9.74 8.59 16.52
CA PRO A 288 10.22 7.56 15.59
C PRO A 288 9.24 7.24 14.46
N THR A 289 7.94 7.44 14.66
CA THR A 289 6.90 7.18 13.66
C THR A 289 6.56 8.41 12.80
N ARG A 290 7.34 9.50 12.91
CA ARG A 290 7.13 10.71 12.12
C ARG A 290 7.13 10.41 10.63
N LEU A 291 6.13 10.92 9.90
CA LEU A 291 6.01 10.72 8.47
C LEU A 291 7.06 11.50 7.70
N VAL A 292 7.65 10.85 6.71
CA VAL A 292 8.66 11.40 5.81
C VAL A 292 8.32 11.10 4.35
N ILE A 293 8.77 11.98 3.46
CA ILE A 293 8.79 11.76 2.02
C ILE A 293 10.16 11.19 1.65
N VAL A 294 10.16 10.15 0.83
CA VAL A 294 11.37 9.42 0.42
C VAL A 294 11.52 9.51 -1.09
N TYR A 295 12.45 10.34 -1.55
CA TYR A 295 12.78 10.50 -2.96
C TYR A 295 13.77 9.40 -3.38
N LYS A 296 13.30 8.44 -4.15
CA LYS A 296 14.10 7.24 -4.51
C LYS A 296 14.14 6.91 -6.00
N ILE A 297 13.36 7.64 -6.80
CA ILE A 297 13.19 7.34 -8.22
C ILE A 297 13.16 8.65 -9.01
N GLN A 298 13.57 8.57 -10.28
CA GLN A 298 13.53 9.72 -11.16
C GLN A 298 12.10 9.99 -11.65
N GLU A 299 11.70 11.25 -11.67
CA GLU A 299 10.38 11.71 -12.14
C GLU A 299 10.08 11.23 -13.57
N SER A 300 11.11 11.13 -14.42
CA SER A 300 10.99 10.65 -15.82
C SER A 300 10.46 9.22 -15.91
N ALA A 301 10.67 8.38 -14.92
CA ALA A 301 10.20 6.99 -14.91
C ALA A 301 8.67 6.87 -14.80
N ILE A 302 7.98 7.90 -14.30
CA ILE A 302 6.51 7.85 -14.10
C ILE A 302 5.79 7.62 -15.42
N VAL A 303 6.23 8.25 -16.49
CA VAL A 303 5.61 8.09 -17.82
C VAL A 303 5.80 6.66 -18.34
N ASP A 304 6.94 6.04 -18.06
CA ASP A 304 7.18 4.65 -18.45
C ASP A 304 6.26 3.70 -17.68
N TRP A 305 6.05 3.94 -16.39
CA TRP A 305 5.14 3.11 -15.59
C TRP A 305 3.71 3.13 -16.10
N ILE A 306 3.17 4.32 -16.43
CA ILE A 306 1.79 4.43 -16.94
C ILE A 306 1.64 3.96 -18.39
N LYS A 307 2.72 3.68 -19.09
CA LYS A 307 2.71 3.00 -20.40
C LYS A 307 2.67 1.48 -20.31
N MET A 308 2.97 0.89 -19.14
CA MET A 308 3.01 -0.56 -18.96
C MET A 308 1.61 -1.17 -19.04
N PRO A 309 1.36 -2.13 -19.93
CA PRO A 309 0.05 -2.77 -20.01
C PRO A 309 -0.19 -3.71 -18.82
N GLY A 310 -1.44 -3.79 -18.37
CA GLY A 310 -1.86 -4.71 -17.31
C GLY A 310 -1.29 -4.38 -15.93
N VAL A 311 -1.02 -3.11 -15.68
CA VAL A 311 -0.63 -2.57 -14.37
C VAL A 311 -1.80 -1.77 -13.82
N ALA A 312 -2.12 -1.92 -12.55
CA ALA A 312 -3.13 -1.13 -11.87
C ALA A 312 -2.53 0.13 -11.23
N ILE A 313 -3.37 1.12 -10.99
CA ILE A 313 -3.00 2.27 -10.17
C ILE A 313 -3.51 2.03 -8.75
N GLY A 314 -2.58 2.00 -7.79
CA GLY A 314 -2.86 2.12 -6.38
C GLY A 314 -2.28 3.44 -5.88
N SER A 315 -2.97 4.16 -5.01
CA SER A 315 -2.44 5.44 -4.53
C SER A 315 -1.31 5.26 -3.52
N ASP A 316 -1.31 4.17 -2.78
CA ASP A 316 -0.52 4.01 -1.56
C ASP A 316 -0.70 5.23 -0.64
N GLY A 317 -1.97 5.70 -0.60
CA GLY A 317 -2.36 6.92 0.10
C GLY A 317 -2.13 6.77 1.60
N MET A 318 -1.38 7.72 2.17
CA MET A 318 -1.09 7.71 3.60
C MET A 318 -2.24 8.29 4.40
N PRO A 319 -2.52 7.75 5.59
CA PRO A 319 -3.51 8.32 6.47
C PRO A 319 -3.09 9.73 6.89
N LEU A 320 -4.08 10.59 7.12
CA LEU A 320 -3.89 11.77 7.94
C LEU A 320 -3.64 11.31 9.38
N ILE A 321 -2.76 12.00 10.10
CA ILE A 321 -2.54 11.69 11.51
C ILE A 321 -3.89 11.86 12.23
N PRO A 322 -4.39 10.83 12.94
CA PRO A 322 -5.65 10.93 13.65
C PRO A 322 -5.64 12.12 14.61
N ASP A 323 -6.55 13.03 14.41
CA ASP A 323 -6.80 14.16 15.31
C ASP A 323 -8.31 14.18 15.61
N ASP A 324 -8.67 14.07 16.87
CA ASP A 324 -10.08 14.04 17.30
C ASP A 324 -10.84 15.33 16.94
N ASN A 325 -10.12 16.38 16.57
CA ASN A 325 -10.70 17.63 16.09
C ASN A 325 -11.06 17.63 14.61
N LEU A 326 -10.56 16.64 13.83
CA LEU A 326 -10.85 16.55 12.40
C LEU A 326 -12.18 15.84 12.17
N THR A 327 -13.02 16.46 11.35
CA THR A 327 -14.34 15.94 11.01
C THR A 327 -14.55 15.90 9.50
N TRP A 328 -15.67 15.34 9.08
CA TRP A 328 -16.10 15.40 7.68
C TRP A 328 -16.20 16.84 7.13
N ASP A 329 -16.54 17.80 7.97
CA ASP A 329 -16.74 19.20 7.59
C ASP A 329 -15.49 20.08 7.71
N THR A 330 -14.35 19.52 8.19
CA THR A 330 -13.09 20.27 8.28
C THR A 330 -12.68 20.78 6.91
N PRO A 331 -12.40 22.08 6.73
CA PRO A 331 -11.93 22.64 5.46
C PRO A 331 -10.68 21.91 4.95
N TYR A 332 -10.52 21.84 3.62
CA TYR A 332 -9.37 21.13 3.03
C TYR A 332 -8.02 21.77 3.46
N GLU A 333 -8.02 23.07 3.60
CA GLU A 333 -6.87 23.89 3.98
C GLU A 333 -6.39 23.63 5.42
N ASP A 334 -7.32 23.16 6.27
CA ASP A 334 -7.06 22.85 7.68
C ASP A 334 -6.67 21.38 7.91
N LEU A 335 -6.66 20.56 6.86
CA LEU A 335 -6.23 19.18 6.97
C LEU A 335 -4.70 19.09 7.13
N PRO A 336 -4.20 18.16 7.95
CA PRO A 336 -2.77 17.93 8.08
C PRO A 336 -2.09 17.62 6.75
N ASN A 337 -0.85 18.05 6.59
CA ASN A 337 -0.05 17.70 5.43
C ASN A 337 0.16 16.18 5.35
N THR A 338 0.04 15.66 4.13
CA THR A 338 0.35 14.27 3.79
C THR A 338 0.96 14.21 2.40
N HIS A 339 1.38 13.02 1.96
CA HIS A 339 1.89 12.88 0.60
C HIS A 339 0.78 13.18 -0.43
N PRO A 340 1.07 13.95 -1.51
CA PRO A 340 0.07 14.31 -2.54
C PRO A 340 -0.64 13.12 -3.19
N ARG A 341 -0.05 11.91 -3.15
CA ARG A 341 -0.66 10.69 -3.68
C ARG A 341 -1.98 10.32 -2.98
N THR A 342 -2.17 10.77 -1.74
CA THR A 342 -3.42 10.52 -0.99
C THR A 342 -4.64 11.13 -1.69
N SER A 343 -4.48 12.26 -2.37
CA SER A 343 -5.61 13.02 -2.94
C SER A 343 -5.50 13.33 -4.44
N GLY A 344 -4.46 12.86 -5.15
CA GLY A 344 -4.22 13.28 -6.52
C GLY A 344 -3.58 12.24 -7.45
N ALA A 345 -3.55 10.96 -7.06
CA ALA A 345 -2.90 9.91 -7.85
C ALA A 345 -3.62 9.65 -9.18
N PHE A 346 -4.93 9.50 -9.13
CA PHE A 346 -5.75 9.10 -10.30
C PHE A 346 -5.91 10.24 -11.30
N ALA A 347 -6.20 11.44 -10.83
CA ALA A 347 -6.25 12.63 -11.68
C ALA A 347 -4.88 12.91 -12.35
N LYS A 348 -3.76 12.68 -11.63
CA LYS A 348 -2.41 12.79 -12.19
C LYS A 348 -2.17 11.79 -13.33
N VAL A 349 -2.63 10.54 -13.21
CA VAL A 349 -2.51 9.54 -14.28
C VAL A 349 -3.24 10.00 -15.54
N LEU A 350 -4.48 10.48 -15.41
CA LEU A 350 -5.25 10.97 -16.57
C LEU A 350 -4.57 12.16 -17.23
N ARG A 351 -4.05 13.11 -16.44
CA ARG A 351 -3.30 14.25 -16.95
C ARG A 351 -2.05 13.83 -17.71
N LEU A 352 -1.21 12.99 -17.10
CA LEU A 352 0.02 12.50 -17.71
C LEU A 352 -0.24 11.65 -18.96
N ALA A 353 -1.30 10.85 -18.96
CA ALA A 353 -1.70 10.09 -20.13
C ALA A 353 -2.02 11.01 -21.31
N ARG A 354 -2.80 12.08 -21.08
CA ARG A 354 -3.12 13.08 -22.11
C ARG A 354 -1.87 13.81 -22.60
N GLU A 355 -1.02 14.27 -21.70
CA GLU A 355 0.20 15.04 -22.02
C GLU A 355 1.24 14.20 -22.77
N ASN A 356 1.21 12.88 -22.63
CA ASN A 356 2.16 11.95 -23.24
C ASN A 356 1.55 11.06 -24.33
N ASN A 357 0.36 11.42 -24.86
CA ASN A 357 -0.35 10.70 -25.92
C ASN A 357 -0.60 9.21 -25.59
N ILE A 358 -0.80 8.88 -24.32
CA ILE A 358 -1.20 7.54 -23.89
C ILE A 358 -2.72 7.42 -24.12
N PRO A 359 -3.20 6.32 -24.72
CA PRO A 359 -4.62 6.16 -25.00
C PRO A 359 -5.48 6.30 -23.74
N LEU A 360 -6.55 7.09 -23.81
CA LEU A 360 -7.47 7.29 -22.68
C LEU A 360 -7.98 5.95 -22.12
N MET A 361 -8.30 4.99 -22.99
CA MET A 361 -8.78 3.68 -22.55
C MET A 361 -7.75 2.89 -21.76
N GLN A 362 -6.45 3.09 -22.01
CA GLN A 362 -5.40 2.51 -21.19
C GLN A 362 -5.41 3.13 -19.80
N ALA A 363 -5.48 4.46 -19.69
CA ALA A 363 -5.52 5.16 -18.41
C ALA A 363 -6.78 4.76 -17.61
N VAL A 364 -7.95 4.68 -18.27
CA VAL A 364 -9.19 4.21 -17.62
C VAL A 364 -9.07 2.75 -17.18
N SER A 365 -8.48 1.88 -17.99
CA SER A 365 -8.25 0.48 -17.60
C SER A 365 -7.36 0.36 -16.36
N MET A 366 -6.29 1.13 -16.29
CA MET A 366 -5.38 1.12 -15.13
C MET A 366 -6.02 1.64 -13.83
N THR A 367 -7.05 2.49 -13.95
CA THR A 367 -7.67 3.16 -12.80
C THR A 367 -9.03 2.58 -12.39
N SER A 368 -9.66 1.75 -13.26
CA SER A 368 -11.06 1.32 -13.03
C SER A 368 -11.30 -0.18 -13.23
N TYR A 369 -10.29 -0.91 -13.71
CA TYR A 369 -10.46 -2.31 -14.09
C TYR A 369 -9.40 -3.22 -13.45
#